data_1fd3e41b679853607e365fffb65115fe
#
_entry.id   1fd3e41b679853607e365fffb65115fe
#
_cell.length_a   1.000
_cell.length_b   1.000
_cell.length_c   1.000
_cell.angle_alpha   90.00
_cell.angle_beta   90.00
_cell.angle_gamma   90.00
#
_symmetry.space_group_name_H-M   'P 1'
#
loop_
_entity.id
_entity.type
_entity.pdbx_description
1 polymer ?
#
loop_
_entity_poly.entity_id
_entity_poly.type
_entity_poly.pdbx_seq_one_letter_code
_entity_poly.pdbx_strand_id
1 'polypeptide(L)'
;MKKIPQARLIGDTCMEFSRATVAFPAELDDLRDWASVSSAGFYRVALLIPMCGSAGIWAPSCISSAQLAVEEINRGNGINGRQVQLIMIDSALEAKVPVEEIVNDLIEANAIDAIVGMHISAIRQRLSKVVRQRVPYVYTPLYEGGENTLGIFAIGETPHEQLGPAMETLQKQFRPKRWALIGNDYVWPHTSHSYAKTKLREMSVGLSYERYLPFGVRNMSHYVDEIAHSGAEALLISLVGQDAVTFNRAFGAAGLDGKMIRLSCCIEENGLLACGDRNLKRFFSSASYFGSLRTEGNCAFKESYYGLHGDKAPVLNVIGQSTYEGVHYLSALMDDKSGDWRGLNAQSGAAFRYQSVKRAFSPKRPVGRAPIYLARADGIMFEVIKQI
;
A
#
# COMPACT_ATOMS: atom_id res chain seq x y z
N MET A 1 28.83 27.54 0.03
CA MET A 1 28.04 26.36 0.43
C MET A 1 27.08 26.78 1.53
N LYS A 2 25.83 27.15 1.20
CA LYS A 2 24.79 27.39 2.20
C LYS A 2 24.35 26.01 2.74
N LYS A 3 24.40 25.81 4.05
CA LYS A 3 23.92 24.60 4.72
C LYS A 3 22.42 24.47 4.43
N ILE A 4 22.04 23.33 3.84
CA ILE A 4 20.63 22.93 3.74
C ILE A 4 20.07 22.91 5.17
N PRO A 5 18.94 23.58 5.47
CA PRO A 5 18.34 23.49 6.79
C PRO A 5 18.05 22.03 7.11
N GLN A 6 18.52 21.56 8.26
CA GLN A 6 18.13 20.25 8.76
C GLN A 6 16.61 20.27 8.98
N ALA A 7 15.89 19.44 8.21
CA ALA A 7 14.46 19.28 8.37
C ALA A 7 14.13 18.93 9.83
N ARG A 8 13.28 19.71 10.47
CA ARG A 8 12.70 19.34 11.77
C ARG A 8 11.79 18.14 11.56
N LEU A 9 12.13 17.04 12.22
CA LEU A 9 11.35 15.83 12.24
C LEU A 9 9.95 16.09 12.82
N ILE A 10 8.94 15.68 12.08
CA ILE A 10 7.56 15.63 12.57
C ILE A 10 7.45 14.35 13.42
N GLY A 11 7.48 14.50 14.74
CA GLY A 11 7.34 13.42 15.73
C GLY A 11 8.65 12.75 16.13
N ASP A 12 8.74 12.34 17.39
CA ASP A 12 9.93 11.79 18.09
C ASP A 12 10.42 10.41 17.58
N THR A 13 10.19 10.04 16.34
CA THR A 13 10.78 8.87 15.70
C THR A 13 11.99 9.29 14.89
N CYS A 14 13.17 9.05 15.44
CA CYS A 14 14.45 9.30 14.79
C CYS A 14 14.66 8.32 13.62
N MET A 15 14.07 8.62 12.44
CA MET A 15 14.45 7.95 11.19
C MET A 15 15.65 8.69 10.61
N GLU A 16 16.77 8.00 10.50
CA GLU A 16 17.93 8.48 9.74
C GLU A 16 17.60 8.35 8.24
N PHE A 17 17.42 9.47 7.57
CA PHE A 17 17.21 9.49 6.13
C PHE A 17 18.56 9.34 5.39
N SER A 18 18.57 8.53 4.34
CA SER A 18 19.71 8.46 3.42
C SER A 18 19.88 9.80 2.67
N ARG A 19 21.07 10.04 2.09
CA ARG A 19 21.32 11.23 1.25
C ARG A 19 20.37 11.36 0.05
N ALA A 20 19.77 10.24 -0.38
CA ALA A 20 18.78 10.20 -1.45
C ALA A 20 17.35 10.56 -0.98
N THR A 21 17.14 10.80 0.32
CA THR A 21 15.81 11.09 0.87
C THR A 21 15.83 12.44 1.56
N VAL A 22 14.90 13.30 1.20
CA VAL A 22 14.70 14.62 1.82
C VAL A 22 13.30 14.65 2.41
N ALA A 23 13.20 15.00 3.70
CA ALA A 23 11.91 15.29 4.32
C ALA A 23 11.45 16.69 3.91
N PHE A 24 10.19 16.82 3.56
CA PHE A 24 9.62 18.08 3.12
C PHE A 24 9.46 19.05 4.32
N PRO A 25 9.84 20.34 4.17
CA PRO A 25 9.59 21.34 5.22
C PRO A 25 8.09 21.53 5.44
N ALA A 26 7.68 21.67 6.70
CA ALA A 26 6.28 21.79 7.09
C ALA A 26 5.66 23.15 6.72
N GLU A 27 6.44 24.13 6.24
CA GLU A 27 6.01 25.47 5.91
C GLU A 27 6.17 25.75 4.42
N LEU A 28 5.06 26.09 3.77
CA LEU A 28 4.95 26.29 2.31
C LEU A 28 5.77 27.48 1.77
N ASP A 29 6.13 28.44 2.61
CA ASP A 29 6.86 29.63 2.22
C ASP A 29 8.30 29.35 1.77
N ASP A 30 8.89 28.23 2.22
CA ASP A 30 10.24 27.80 1.84
C ASP A 30 10.29 27.00 0.52
N LEU A 31 9.15 26.69 -0.09
CA LEU A 31 9.05 25.86 -1.29
C LEU A 31 9.75 26.45 -2.50
N ARG A 32 9.56 27.75 -2.74
CA ARG A 32 10.12 28.43 -3.90
C ARG A 32 11.64 28.56 -3.80
N ASP A 33 12.14 28.84 -2.59
CA ASP A 33 13.57 28.91 -2.32
C ASP A 33 14.21 27.52 -2.42
N TRP A 34 13.52 26.49 -1.93
CA TRP A 34 13.97 25.11 -2.02
C TRP A 34 14.01 24.61 -3.48
N ALA A 35 12.98 24.89 -4.29
CA ALA A 35 12.92 24.53 -5.70
C ALA A 35 14.05 25.18 -6.50
N SER A 36 14.41 26.44 -6.17
CA SER A 36 15.47 27.17 -6.88
C SER A 36 16.89 26.65 -6.61
N VAL A 37 17.14 26.11 -5.40
CA VAL A 37 18.46 25.63 -4.98
C VAL A 37 18.74 24.19 -5.44
N SER A 38 17.71 23.40 -5.71
CA SER A 38 17.80 21.93 -5.91
C SER A 38 17.77 21.49 -7.38
N SER A 39 17.63 22.38 -8.37
CA SER A 39 17.13 22.00 -9.70
C SER A 39 18.10 21.28 -10.65
N ALA A 40 19.42 21.27 -10.42
CA ALA A 40 20.36 21.01 -11.52
C ALA A 40 20.88 19.57 -11.67
N GLY A 41 20.53 18.58 -10.81
CA GLY A 41 21.21 17.28 -10.87
C GLY A 41 20.36 16.06 -10.52
N PHE A 42 19.18 16.23 -9.95
CA PHE A 42 18.35 15.11 -9.45
C PHE A 42 17.06 14.93 -10.24
N TYR A 43 16.63 13.66 -10.38
CA TYR A 43 15.27 13.29 -10.73
C TYR A 43 14.47 13.19 -9.45
N ARG A 44 13.58 14.15 -9.22
CA ARG A 44 12.88 14.33 -7.94
C ARG A 44 11.54 13.63 -7.94
N VAL A 45 11.39 12.66 -7.06
CA VAL A 45 10.18 11.85 -6.91
C VAL A 45 9.48 12.24 -5.62
N ALA A 46 8.27 12.80 -5.71
CA ALA A 46 7.40 12.99 -4.56
C ALA A 46 6.94 11.61 -4.07
N LEU A 47 7.40 11.20 -2.88
CA LEU A 47 6.98 9.99 -2.22
C LEU A 47 5.86 10.33 -1.23
N LEU A 48 4.62 10.02 -1.62
CA LEU A 48 3.43 10.31 -0.83
C LEU A 48 3.11 9.12 0.07
N ILE A 49 3.37 9.23 1.36
CA ILE A 49 3.17 8.18 2.36
C ILE A 49 2.36 8.75 3.54
N PRO A 50 1.29 8.10 4.02
CA PRO A 50 0.61 8.53 5.23
C PRO A 50 1.53 8.32 6.43
N MET A 51 1.90 9.41 7.12
CA MET A 51 2.81 9.38 8.26
C MET A 51 2.08 9.42 9.61
N CYS A 52 0.79 9.65 9.59
CA CYS A 52 -0.07 9.67 10.77
C CYS A 52 -1.42 9.00 10.49
N GLY A 53 -2.33 9.03 11.45
CA GLY A 53 -3.67 8.44 11.32
C GLY A 53 -3.67 6.93 11.17
N SER A 54 -4.79 6.38 10.69
CA SER A 54 -4.98 4.93 10.59
C SER A 54 -3.98 4.23 9.69
N ALA A 55 -3.57 4.86 8.59
CA ALA A 55 -2.63 4.29 7.63
C ALA A 55 -1.15 4.52 7.98
N GLY A 56 -0.84 5.32 9.01
CA GLY A 56 0.53 5.66 9.41
C GLY A 56 1.40 4.48 9.83
N ILE A 57 0.79 3.38 10.25
CA ILE A 57 1.50 2.14 10.63
C ILE A 57 2.39 1.59 9.50
N TRP A 58 2.11 1.92 8.26
CA TRP A 58 2.85 1.43 7.10
C TRP A 58 4.04 2.31 6.70
N ALA A 59 4.12 3.55 7.19
CA ALA A 59 5.12 4.52 6.78
C ALA A 59 6.56 3.99 6.88
N PRO A 60 7.01 3.36 7.99
CA PRO A 60 8.40 2.91 8.11
C PRO A 60 8.81 1.92 7.02
N SER A 61 8.00 0.90 6.76
CA SER A 61 8.30 -0.12 5.74
C SER A 61 8.26 0.46 4.31
N CYS A 62 7.35 1.39 4.04
CA CYS A 62 7.25 2.03 2.73
C CYS A 62 8.44 2.93 2.43
N ILE A 63 8.86 3.73 3.41
CA ILE A 63 10.02 4.62 3.28
C ILE A 63 11.30 3.80 3.06
N SER A 64 11.55 2.79 3.90
CA SER A 64 12.74 1.95 3.77
C SER A 64 12.76 1.16 2.46
N SER A 65 11.61 0.66 2.01
CA SER A 65 11.49 -0.03 0.73
C SER A 65 11.73 0.90 -0.47
N ALA A 66 11.23 2.15 -0.41
CA ALA A 66 11.50 3.15 -1.44
C ALA A 66 12.98 3.57 -1.46
N GLN A 67 13.62 3.69 -0.29
CA GLN A 67 15.05 3.99 -0.18
C GLN A 67 15.90 2.89 -0.84
N LEU A 68 15.56 1.62 -0.62
CA LEU A 68 16.25 0.51 -1.28
C LEU A 68 16.13 0.62 -2.81
N ALA A 69 14.91 0.84 -3.32
CA ALA A 69 14.70 0.96 -4.76
C ALA A 69 15.51 2.12 -5.36
N VAL A 70 15.53 3.27 -4.69
CA VAL A 70 16.33 4.43 -5.13
C VAL A 70 17.82 4.14 -5.10
N GLU A 71 18.31 3.46 -4.07
CA GLU A 71 19.72 3.06 -3.99
C GLU A 71 20.12 2.14 -5.15
N GLU A 72 19.27 1.16 -5.49
CA GLU A 72 19.50 0.26 -6.62
C GLU A 72 19.49 1.01 -7.98
N ILE A 73 18.53 1.90 -8.19
CA ILE A 73 18.43 2.72 -9.41
C ILE A 73 19.65 3.66 -9.53
N ASN A 74 20.07 4.26 -8.43
CA ASN A 74 21.18 5.20 -8.38
C ASN A 74 22.56 4.54 -8.51
N ARG A 75 22.71 3.26 -8.18
CA ARG A 75 23.90 2.46 -8.53
C ARG A 75 24.06 2.29 -10.04
N GLY A 76 22.98 2.41 -10.79
CA GLY A 76 23.01 2.55 -12.24
C GLY A 76 23.15 4.01 -12.65
N ASN A 77 22.42 4.42 -13.66
CA ASN A 77 22.44 5.78 -14.19
C ASN A 77 21.31 6.68 -13.67
N GLY A 78 20.61 6.27 -12.61
CA GLY A 78 19.41 6.95 -12.14
C GLY A 78 18.25 6.86 -13.14
N ILE A 79 17.40 7.88 -13.19
CA ILE A 79 16.31 8.03 -14.18
C ILE A 79 16.68 9.14 -15.15
N ASN A 80 16.66 8.87 -16.45
CA ASN A 80 17.05 9.80 -17.51
C ASN A 80 18.46 10.42 -17.29
N GLY A 81 19.40 9.63 -16.75
CA GLY A 81 20.77 10.08 -16.46
C GLY A 81 20.90 10.99 -15.24
N ARG A 82 19.84 11.14 -14.44
CA ARG A 82 19.85 11.93 -13.20
C ARG A 82 19.68 11.01 -12.00
N GLN A 83 20.44 11.27 -10.93
CA GLN A 83 20.27 10.56 -9.66
C GLN A 83 18.88 10.82 -9.09
N VAL A 84 18.20 9.78 -8.62
CA VAL A 84 16.86 9.89 -8.03
C VAL A 84 16.97 10.43 -6.60
N GLN A 85 16.11 11.39 -6.29
CA GLN A 85 15.93 11.92 -4.94
C GLN A 85 14.45 11.81 -4.53
N LEU A 86 14.18 11.22 -3.36
CA LEU A 86 12.84 11.14 -2.79
C LEU A 86 12.52 12.39 -1.98
N ILE A 87 11.38 12.99 -2.26
CA ILE A 87 10.80 14.07 -1.49
C ILE A 87 9.62 13.51 -0.73
N MET A 88 9.77 13.38 0.59
CA MET A 88 8.76 12.75 1.43
C MET A 88 7.64 13.73 1.78
N ILE A 89 6.40 13.35 1.51
CA ILE A 89 5.20 14.16 1.77
C ILE A 89 4.20 13.31 2.53
N ASP A 90 3.69 13.85 3.65
CA ASP A 90 2.60 13.19 4.39
C ASP A 90 1.31 13.22 3.57
N SER A 91 0.78 12.06 3.25
CA SER A 91 -0.47 11.88 2.53
C SER A 91 -1.58 11.29 3.41
N ALA A 92 -1.47 11.42 4.73
CA ALA A 92 -2.52 10.99 5.63
C ALA A 92 -3.80 11.83 5.40
N LEU A 93 -4.95 11.19 5.57
CA LEU A 93 -6.23 11.88 5.49
C LEU A 93 -6.37 12.95 6.60
N GLU A 94 -5.71 12.68 7.72
CA GLU A 94 -5.68 13.51 8.93
C GLU A 94 -4.59 14.59 8.90
N ALA A 95 -3.82 14.70 7.81
CA ALA A 95 -2.80 15.74 7.67
C ALA A 95 -3.41 17.16 7.70
N LYS A 96 -2.66 18.10 8.26
CA LYS A 96 -3.14 19.50 8.43
C LYS A 96 -3.40 20.20 7.10
N VAL A 97 -2.56 19.92 6.10
CA VAL A 97 -2.69 20.46 4.75
C VAL A 97 -3.06 19.32 3.81
N PRO A 98 -4.11 19.46 3.00
CA PRO A 98 -4.46 18.44 2.01
C PRO A 98 -3.29 18.19 1.05
N VAL A 99 -2.92 16.91 0.87
CA VAL A 99 -1.76 16.55 0.06
C VAL A 99 -1.88 17.00 -1.40
N GLU A 100 -3.10 17.11 -1.92
CA GLU A 100 -3.35 17.61 -3.28
C GLU A 100 -2.96 19.08 -3.45
N GLU A 101 -3.06 19.92 -2.42
CA GLU A 101 -2.59 21.31 -2.43
C GLU A 101 -1.06 21.35 -2.50
N ILE A 102 -0.39 20.59 -1.63
CA ILE A 102 1.08 20.48 -1.62
C ILE A 102 1.59 20.00 -2.97
N VAL A 103 0.99 18.94 -3.52
CA VAL A 103 1.38 18.39 -4.82
C VAL A 103 1.16 19.39 -5.95
N ASN A 104 0.06 20.14 -5.94
CA ASN A 104 -0.18 21.18 -6.93
C ASN A 104 0.93 22.22 -6.92
N ASP A 105 1.27 22.75 -5.74
CA ASP A 105 2.29 23.79 -5.59
C ASP A 105 3.69 23.27 -6.01
N LEU A 106 4.03 22.02 -5.68
CA LEU A 106 5.28 21.39 -6.12
C LEU A 106 5.36 21.23 -7.64
N ILE A 107 4.26 20.88 -8.28
CA ILE A 107 4.20 20.76 -9.76
C ILE A 107 4.32 22.16 -10.40
N GLU A 108 3.61 23.16 -9.88
CA GLU A 108 3.67 24.55 -10.39
C GLU A 108 5.07 25.16 -10.24
N ALA A 109 5.76 24.86 -9.14
CA ALA A 109 7.13 25.28 -8.90
C ALA A 109 8.18 24.45 -9.70
N ASN A 110 7.78 23.45 -10.50
CA ASN A 110 8.68 22.46 -11.11
C ASN A 110 9.63 21.83 -10.10
N ALA A 111 9.16 21.60 -8.86
CA ALA A 111 9.93 21.07 -7.76
C ALA A 111 9.98 19.54 -7.73
N ILE A 112 9.13 18.86 -8.50
CA ILE A 112 9.09 17.40 -8.65
C ILE A 112 8.98 16.99 -10.11
N ASP A 113 9.56 15.84 -10.46
CA ASP A 113 9.52 15.25 -11.79
C ASP A 113 8.50 14.12 -11.91
N ALA A 114 8.16 13.46 -10.79
CA ALA A 114 7.23 12.33 -10.72
C ALA A 114 6.62 12.15 -9.32
N ILE A 115 5.60 11.31 -9.24
CA ILE A 115 4.94 10.92 -7.98
C ILE A 115 4.93 9.41 -7.85
N VAL A 116 5.31 8.90 -6.67
CA VAL A 116 5.02 7.54 -6.21
C VAL A 116 4.19 7.64 -4.94
N GLY A 117 2.97 7.10 -4.96
CA GLY A 117 2.01 7.25 -3.88
C GLY A 117 1.58 5.91 -3.28
N MET A 118 1.77 5.77 -1.96
CA MET A 118 1.15 4.75 -1.14
C MET A 118 0.22 5.45 -0.13
N HIS A 119 -1.06 5.47 -0.40
CA HIS A 119 -2.11 6.10 0.41
C HIS A 119 -3.47 5.51 0.03
N ILE A 120 -4.53 5.89 0.73
CA ILE A 120 -5.88 5.39 0.45
C ILE A 120 -6.42 5.89 -0.90
N SER A 121 -7.34 5.11 -1.50
CA SER A 121 -7.94 5.41 -2.81
C SER A 121 -8.65 6.77 -2.88
N ALA A 122 -9.22 7.24 -1.78
CA ALA A 122 -9.84 8.57 -1.72
C ALA A 122 -8.83 9.71 -2.00
N ILE A 123 -7.61 9.59 -1.50
CA ILE A 123 -6.51 10.53 -1.81
C ILE A 123 -6.11 10.42 -3.28
N ARG A 124 -5.97 9.19 -3.85
CA ARG A 124 -5.67 9.01 -5.28
C ARG A 124 -6.68 9.75 -6.15
N GLN A 125 -7.98 9.59 -5.86
CA GLN A 125 -9.05 10.24 -6.63
C GLN A 125 -9.01 11.78 -6.56
N ARG A 126 -8.55 12.36 -5.44
CA ARG A 126 -8.33 13.82 -5.33
C ARG A 126 -7.10 14.23 -6.12
N LEU A 127 -5.99 13.52 -5.97
CA LEU A 127 -4.74 13.79 -6.69
C LEU A 127 -4.90 13.66 -8.21
N SER A 128 -5.68 12.71 -8.72
CA SER A 128 -5.91 12.56 -10.16
C SER A 128 -6.46 13.82 -10.81
N LYS A 129 -7.30 14.58 -10.09
CA LYS A 129 -7.88 15.85 -10.56
C LYS A 129 -6.86 16.97 -10.63
N VAL A 130 -5.80 16.90 -9.84
CA VAL A 130 -4.74 17.90 -9.73
C VAL A 130 -3.59 17.58 -10.67
N VAL A 131 -3.13 16.33 -10.68
CA VAL A 131 -1.95 15.90 -11.44
C VAL A 131 -2.12 16.07 -12.96
N ARG A 132 -3.24 15.62 -13.54
CA ARG A 132 -3.68 15.89 -14.93
C ARG A 132 -2.56 15.72 -15.97
N GLN A 133 -1.81 14.64 -15.92
CA GLN A 133 -0.69 14.37 -16.87
C GLN A 133 0.47 15.40 -16.81
N ARG A 134 0.55 16.24 -15.78
CA ARG A 134 1.67 17.18 -15.61
C ARG A 134 2.96 16.47 -15.21
N VAL A 135 2.85 15.43 -14.38
CA VAL A 135 3.93 14.51 -13.99
C VAL A 135 3.40 13.08 -13.97
N PRO A 136 4.23 12.03 -14.22
CA PRO A 136 3.78 10.65 -14.08
C PRO A 136 3.48 10.34 -12.62
N TYR A 137 2.38 9.62 -12.39
CA TYR A 137 1.94 9.26 -11.04
C TYR A 137 1.74 7.75 -10.94
N VAL A 138 2.59 7.08 -10.17
CA VAL A 138 2.49 5.64 -9.84
C VAL A 138 1.81 5.48 -8.48
N TYR A 139 0.67 4.81 -8.47
CA TYR A 139 -0.10 4.48 -7.27
C TYR A 139 0.11 3.01 -6.92
N THR A 140 0.62 2.72 -5.74
CA THR A 140 1.22 1.42 -5.43
C THR A 140 0.36 0.44 -4.64
N PRO A 141 -0.57 0.86 -3.74
CA PRO A 141 -1.31 -0.09 -2.92
C PRO A 141 -2.47 -0.75 -3.68
N LEU A 142 -3.03 -1.79 -3.07
CA LEU A 142 -4.29 -2.36 -3.49
C LEU A 142 -5.37 -1.26 -3.58
N TYR A 143 -6.29 -1.41 -4.54
CA TYR A 143 -7.32 -0.40 -4.80
C TYR A 143 -8.59 -1.03 -5.37
N GLU A 144 -9.63 -0.24 -5.55
CA GLU A 144 -10.95 -0.71 -6.03
C GLU A 144 -11.01 -1.17 -7.49
N GLY A 145 -9.97 -0.89 -8.27
CA GLY A 145 -9.98 -1.11 -9.71
C GLY A 145 -10.51 0.10 -10.50
N GLY A 146 -10.56 -0.03 -11.84
CA GLY A 146 -11.18 0.95 -12.73
C GLY A 146 -10.40 2.25 -12.95
N GLU A 147 -9.14 2.37 -12.49
CA GLU A 147 -8.30 3.53 -12.77
C GLU A 147 -7.84 3.51 -14.23
N ASN A 148 -8.34 4.44 -15.02
CA ASN A 148 -8.04 4.56 -16.45
C ASN A 148 -7.57 5.97 -16.84
N THR A 149 -7.32 6.84 -15.87
CA THR A 149 -6.81 8.19 -16.12
C THR A 149 -5.41 8.11 -16.71
N LEU A 150 -5.20 8.79 -17.84
CA LEU A 150 -3.89 8.84 -18.50
C LEU A 150 -2.86 9.54 -17.62
N GLY A 151 -1.63 8.99 -17.59
CA GLY A 151 -0.53 9.46 -16.73
C GLY A 151 -0.61 8.95 -15.29
N ILE A 152 -1.65 8.14 -14.93
CA ILE A 152 -1.80 7.49 -13.63
C ILE A 152 -1.66 5.98 -13.79
N PHE A 153 -0.76 5.40 -13.03
CA PHE A 153 -0.39 3.99 -13.11
C PHE A 153 -0.68 3.31 -11.77
N ALA A 154 -1.92 2.81 -11.61
CA ALA A 154 -2.31 2.01 -10.45
C ALA A 154 -1.82 0.56 -10.63
N ILE A 155 -0.79 0.17 -9.88
CA ILE A 155 -0.10 -1.12 -10.03
C ILE A 155 -0.49 -2.16 -8.99
N GLY A 156 -1.28 -1.77 -8.00
CA GLY A 156 -1.75 -2.66 -6.94
C GLY A 156 -2.88 -3.58 -7.37
N GLU A 157 -3.20 -4.53 -6.52
CA GLU A 157 -4.20 -5.55 -6.74
C GLU A 157 -5.63 -5.01 -6.52
N THR A 158 -6.59 -5.64 -7.20
CA THR A 158 -8.00 -5.29 -7.09
C THR A 158 -8.79 -6.31 -6.28
N PRO A 159 -10.00 -5.99 -5.78
CA PRO A 159 -10.85 -6.94 -5.09
C PRO A 159 -11.15 -8.20 -5.91
N HIS A 160 -11.26 -8.07 -7.23
CA HIS A 160 -11.48 -9.21 -8.12
C HIS A 160 -10.33 -10.22 -8.04
N GLU A 161 -9.10 -9.73 -7.95
CA GLU A 161 -7.91 -10.59 -7.89
C GLU A 161 -7.72 -11.22 -6.50
N GLN A 162 -7.96 -10.44 -5.44
CA GLN A 162 -7.69 -10.88 -4.07
C GLN A 162 -8.86 -11.59 -3.38
N LEU A 163 -10.07 -10.99 -3.43
CA LEU A 163 -11.20 -11.47 -2.63
C LEU A 163 -11.86 -12.72 -3.20
N GLY A 164 -12.13 -12.75 -4.50
CA GLY A 164 -12.87 -13.84 -5.12
C GLY A 164 -12.27 -15.21 -4.82
N PRO A 165 -11.02 -15.48 -5.26
CA PRO A 165 -10.37 -16.75 -5.02
C PRO A 165 -10.18 -17.08 -3.54
N ALA A 166 -9.94 -16.08 -2.67
CA ALA A 166 -9.80 -16.27 -1.23
C ALA A 166 -11.13 -16.71 -0.60
N MET A 167 -12.23 -16.00 -0.90
CA MET A 167 -13.56 -16.34 -0.39
C MET A 167 -14.00 -17.74 -0.84
N GLU A 168 -13.81 -18.08 -2.11
CA GLU A 168 -14.12 -19.41 -2.65
C GLU A 168 -13.30 -20.52 -1.95
N THR A 169 -12.03 -20.24 -1.67
CA THR A 169 -11.17 -21.19 -0.95
C THR A 169 -11.67 -21.43 0.47
N LEU A 170 -11.94 -20.36 1.21
CA LEU A 170 -12.45 -20.46 2.59
C LEU A 170 -13.84 -21.10 2.61
N GLN A 171 -14.68 -20.79 1.62
CA GLN A 171 -16.00 -21.38 1.49
C GLN A 171 -15.93 -22.89 1.26
N LYS A 172 -15.04 -23.37 0.39
CA LYS A 172 -14.83 -24.81 0.15
C LYS A 172 -14.30 -25.54 1.40
N GLN A 173 -13.41 -24.88 2.14
CA GLN A 173 -12.74 -25.49 3.30
C GLN A 173 -13.63 -25.53 4.55
N PHE A 174 -14.33 -24.43 4.85
CA PHE A 174 -15.03 -24.24 6.13
C PHE A 174 -16.54 -24.21 6.02
N ARG A 175 -17.08 -23.99 4.83
CA ARG A 175 -18.52 -23.95 4.51
C ARG A 175 -19.36 -23.05 5.41
N PRO A 176 -18.92 -21.79 5.70
CA PRO A 176 -19.71 -20.87 6.50
C PRO A 176 -21.03 -20.55 5.78
N LYS A 177 -22.13 -20.57 6.52
CA LYS A 177 -23.48 -20.32 5.98
C LYS A 177 -23.77 -18.83 5.80
N ARG A 178 -23.15 -18.00 6.63
CA ARG A 178 -23.35 -16.54 6.64
C ARG A 178 -22.04 -15.81 6.86
N TRP A 179 -21.88 -14.75 6.11
CA TRP A 179 -20.77 -13.80 6.24
C TRP A 179 -21.26 -12.48 6.84
N ALA A 180 -20.35 -11.81 7.53
CA ALA A 180 -20.43 -10.40 7.89
C ALA A 180 -19.35 -9.61 7.12
N LEU A 181 -19.59 -8.33 6.88
CA LEU A 181 -18.67 -7.41 6.23
C LEU A 181 -18.49 -6.17 7.09
N ILE A 182 -17.24 -5.74 7.34
CA ILE A 182 -16.94 -4.49 8.03
C ILE A 182 -15.79 -3.75 7.33
N GLY A 183 -15.90 -2.45 7.12
CA GLY A 183 -14.89 -1.64 6.44
C GLY A 183 -14.89 -0.18 6.87
N ASN A 184 -13.85 0.58 6.52
CA ASN A 184 -13.90 2.03 6.64
C ASN A 184 -14.82 2.65 5.57
N ASP A 185 -15.37 3.81 5.86
CA ASP A 185 -16.36 4.48 5.00
C ASP A 185 -15.66 5.29 3.89
N TYR A 186 -15.18 4.59 2.86
CA TYR A 186 -14.64 5.20 1.63
C TYR A 186 -14.68 4.22 0.44
N VAL A 187 -14.29 4.67 -0.74
CA VAL A 187 -14.52 3.99 -2.03
C VAL A 187 -14.02 2.54 -2.08
N TRP A 188 -12.82 2.22 -1.56
CA TRP A 188 -12.27 0.87 -1.66
C TRP A 188 -13.06 -0.19 -0.87
N PRO A 189 -13.43 0.00 0.43
CA PRO A 189 -14.28 -0.96 1.13
C PRO A 189 -15.67 -1.11 0.51
N HIS A 190 -16.28 -0.01 0.06
CA HIS A 190 -17.59 -0.08 -0.61
C HIS A 190 -17.54 -0.94 -1.87
N THR A 191 -16.55 -0.73 -2.73
CA THR A 191 -16.38 -1.54 -3.96
C THR A 191 -16.02 -2.98 -3.62
N SER A 192 -15.13 -3.21 -2.64
CA SER A 192 -14.76 -4.54 -2.17
C SER A 192 -15.96 -5.32 -1.63
N HIS A 193 -16.80 -4.67 -0.81
CA HIS A 193 -18.02 -5.29 -0.29
C HIS A 193 -19.07 -5.54 -1.39
N SER A 194 -19.19 -4.64 -2.36
CA SER A 194 -20.06 -4.86 -3.53
C SER A 194 -19.64 -6.11 -4.29
N TYR A 195 -18.34 -6.27 -4.53
CA TYR A 195 -17.79 -7.48 -5.15
C TYR A 195 -18.01 -8.73 -4.28
N ALA A 196 -17.71 -8.64 -2.97
CA ALA A 196 -17.92 -9.74 -2.04
C ALA A 196 -19.39 -10.19 -2.00
N LYS A 197 -20.34 -9.25 -1.99
CA LYS A 197 -21.79 -9.57 -2.05
C LYS A 197 -22.18 -10.31 -3.35
N THR A 198 -21.56 -9.98 -4.46
CA THR A 198 -21.76 -10.72 -5.71
C THR A 198 -21.23 -12.14 -5.61
N LYS A 199 -20.02 -12.31 -5.03
CA LYS A 199 -19.44 -13.64 -4.79
C LYS A 199 -20.26 -14.49 -3.81
N LEU A 200 -20.78 -13.90 -2.74
CA LEU A 200 -21.66 -14.61 -1.80
C LEU A 200 -22.94 -15.11 -2.49
N ARG A 201 -23.55 -14.31 -3.37
CA ARG A 201 -24.73 -14.74 -4.17
C ARG A 201 -24.38 -15.89 -5.11
N GLU A 202 -23.24 -15.81 -5.83
CA GLU A 202 -22.76 -16.87 -6.70
C GLU A 202 -22.54 -18.19 -5.95
N MET A 203 -22.06 -18.12 -4.71
CA MET A 203 -21.85 -19.28 -3.83
C MET A 203 -23.11 -19.73 -3.07
N SER A 204 -24.24 -19.04 -3.23
CA SER A 204 -25.48 -19.28 -2.45
C SER A 204 -25.27 -19.18 -0.92
N VAL A 205 -24.48 -18.20 -0.49
CA VAL A 205 -24.13 -17.95 0.92
C VAL A 205 -24.78 -16.66 1.41
N GLY A 206 -25.31 -16.69 2.63
CA GLY A 206 -25.99 -15.54 3.22
C GLY A 206 -25.05 -14.42 3.67
N LEU A 207 -25.54 -13.17 3.60
CA LEU A 207 -24.96 -12.01 4.25
C LEU A 207 -25.85 -11.66 5.47
N SER A 208 -25.27 -11.57 6.66
CA SER A 208 -26.03 -11.28 7.89
C SER A 208 -25.72 -9.92 8.50
N TYR A 209 -24.62 -9.29 8.10
CA TYR A 209 -24.20 -7.98 8.62
C TYR A 209 -23.32 -7.25 7.63
N GLU A 210 -23.50 -5.93 7.49
CA GLU A 210 -22.62 -5.05 6.76
C GLU A 210 -22.55 -3.68 7.43
N ARG A 211 -21.36 -3.17 7.68
CA ARG A 211 -21.17 -1.86 8.32
C ARG A 211 -19.92 -1.16 7.78
N TYR A 212 -20.04 0.16 7.65
CA TYR A 212 -18.93 1.05 7.32
C TYR A 212 -18.69 2.01 8.47
N LEU A 213 -17.43 2.23 8.81
CA LEU A 213 -16.98 3.02 9.96
C LEU A 213 -16.16 4.23 9.50
N PRO A 214 -16.28 5.39 10.14
CA PRO A 214 -15.32 6.47 9.94
C PRO A 214 -13.92 5.99 10.36
N PHE A 215 -12.89 6.68 9.88
CA PHE A 215 -11.54 6.44 10.34
C PHE A 215 -11.34 6.84 11.80
N GLY A 216 -10.43 6.16 12.51
CA GLY A 216 -10.01 6.53 13.86
C GLY A 216 -10.99 6.15 14.98
N VAL A 217 -11.88 5.19 14.77
CA VAL A 217 -12.77 4.68 15.82
C VAL A 217 -11.94 3.98 16.90
N ARG A 218 -11.97 4.54 18.11
CA ARG A 218 -11.18 4.02 19.26
C ARG A 218 -11.83 2.83 19.96
N ASN A 219 -13.16 2.79 20.03
CA ASN A 219 -13.89 1.71 20.69
C ASN A 219 -14.67 0.89 19.66
N MET A 220 -14.21 -0.32 19.41
CA MET A 220 -14.79 -1.26 18.44
C MET A 220 -15.78 -2.28 19.08
N SER A 221 -15.95 -2.26 20.42
CA SER A 221 -16.73 -3.29 21.13
C SER A 221 -18.15 -3.40 20.64
N HIS A 222 -18.83 -2.27 20.42
CA HIS A 222 -20.22 -2.26 19.93
C HIS A 222 -20.36 -2.99 18.57
N TYR A 223 -19.46 -2.75 17.64
CA TYR A 223 -19.49 -3.40 16.32
C TYR A 223 -19.15 -4.89 16.41
N VAL A 224 -18.25 -5.26 17.31
CA VAL A 224 -17.93 -6.67 17.60
C VAL A 224 -19.16 -7.39 18.17
N ASP A 225 -19.91 -6.74 19.08
CA ASP A 225 -21.13 -7.28 19.66
C ASP A 225 -22.24 -7.43 18.60
N GLU A 226 -22.44 -6.44 17.72
CA GLU A 226 -23.38 -6.54 16.59
C GLU A 226 -23.04 -7.74 15.69
N ILE A 227 -21.75 -7.94 15.35
CA ILE A 227 -21.30 -9.07 14.54
C ILE A 227 -21.55 -10.40 15.28
N ALA A 228 -21.25 -10.48 16.56
CA ALA A 228 -21.49 -11.68 17.37
C ALA A 228 -22.97 -12.11 17.35
N HIS A 229 -23.90 -11.14 17.42
CA HIS A 229 -25.34 -11.38 17.40
C HIS A 229 -25.91 -11.56 15.98
N SER A 230 -25.17 -11.24 14.93
CA SER A 230 -25.64 -11.36 13.53
C SER A 230 -25.79 -12.82 13.07
N GLY A 231 -25.21 -13.76 13.79
CA GLY A 231 -25.13 -15.15 13.38
C GLY A 231 -24.17 -15.43 12.22
N ALA A 232 -23.23 -14.52 11.93
CA ALA A 232 -22.17 -14.75 10.97
C ALA A 232 -21.19 -15.83 11.45
N GLU A 233 -20.69 -16.62 10.52
CA GLU A 233 -19.67 -17.65 10.75
C GLU A 233 -18.31 -17.28 10.12
N ALA A 234 -18.35 -16.31 9.20
CA ALA A 234 -17.17 -15.72 8.58
C ALA A 234 -17.32 -14.20 8.46
N LEU A 235 -16.20 -13.49 8.49
CA LEU A 235 -16.12 -12.03 8.47
C LEU A 235 -15.07 -11.56 7.46
N LEU A 236 -15.47 -10.69 6.55
CA LEU A 236 -14.54 -9.91 5.72
C LEU A 236 -14.25 -8.58 6.42
N ILE A 237 -12.96 -8.28 6.61
CA ILE A 237 -12.46 -7.07 7.24
C ILE A 237 -11.77 -6.21 6.17
N SER A 238 -12.39 -5.08 5.83
CA SER A 238 -11.84 -4.04 4.95
C SER A 238 -11.55 -2.75 5.72
N LEU A 239 -11.13 -2.88 6.99
CA LEU A 239 -10.61 -1.80 7.81
C LEU A 239 -9.12 -1.56 7.51
N VAL A 240 -8.67 -0.32 7.62
CA VAL A 240 -7.33 0.12 7.22
C VAL A 240 -6.42 0.28 8.44
N GLY A 241 -5.22 -0.29 8.36
CA GLY A 241 -4.12 -0.05 9.30
C GLY A 241 -4.51 -0.14 10.76
N GLN A 242 -4.41 0.95 11.52
CA GLN A 242 -4.69 0.97 12.96
C GLN A 242 -6.15 0.65 13.30
N ASP A 243 -7.11 0.97 12.43
CA ASP A 243 -8.53 0.63 12.65
C ASP A 243 -8.72 -0.88 12.60
N ALA A 244 -8.05 -1.57 11.67
CA ALA A 244 -8.06 -3.03 11.60
C ALA A 244 -7.40 -3.67 12.82
N VAL A 245 -6.31 -3.11 13.34
CA VAL A 245 -5.65 -3.56 14.58
C VAL A 245 -6.58 -3.41 15.77
N THR A 246 -7.18 -2.23 15.94
CA THR A 246 -8.11 -1.94 17.05
C THR A 246 -9.30 -2.88 17.03
N PHE A 247 -9.87 -3.12 15.85
CA PHE A 247 -10.98 -4.06 15.67
C PHE A 247 -10.59 -5.50 16.04
N ASN A 248 -9.46 -6.02 15.53
CA ASN A 248 -9.05 -7.40 15.79
C ASN A 248 -8.69 -7.64 17.27
N ARG A 249 -8.14 -6.64 17.97
CA ARG A 249 -7.93 -6.69 19.42
C ARG A 249 -9.25 -6.79 20.17
N ALA A 250 -10.24 -5.98 19.82
CA ALA A 250 -11.57 -6.05 20.43
C ALA A 250 -12.26 -7.38 20.12
N PHE A 251 -12.12 -7.89 18.91
CA PHE A 251 -12.68 -9.17 18.47
C PHE A 251 -12.08 -10.35 19.25
N GLY A 252 -10.76 -10.36 19.45
CA GLY A 252 -10.09 -11.37 20.28
C GLY A 252 -10.47 -11.26 21.75
N ALA A 253 -10.53 -10.04 22.30
CA ALA A 253 -10.96 -9.80 23.69
C ALA A 253 -12.39 -10.30 23.97
N ALA A 254 -13.27 -10.26 22.94
CA ALA A 254 -14.63 -10.83 23.01
C ALA A 254 -14.65 -12.38 22.87
N GLY A 255 -13.51 -13.03 22.69
CA GLY A 255 -13.40 -14.49 22.54
C GLY A 255 -14.00 -15.03 21.24
N LEU A 256 -14.12 -14.21 20.20
CA LEU A 256 -14.68 -14.58 18.90
C LEU A 256 -13.61 -15.11 17.92
N ASP A 257 -12.34 -14.87 18.19
CA ASP A 257 -11.21 -15.21 17.32
C ASP A 257 -11.09 -16.73 17.04
N GLY A 258 -11.47 -17.57 18.00
CA GLY A 258 -11.53 -19.03 17.83
C GLY A 258 -12.82 -19.54 17.18
N LYS A 259 -13.87 -18.71 17.09
CA LYS A 259 -15.22 -19.12 16.69
C LYS A 259 -15.54 -18.77 15.23
N MET A 260 -15.08 -17.62 14.77
CA MET A 260 -15.43 -17.06 13.46
C MET A 260 -14.16 -16.95 12.57
N ILE A 261 -14.29 -17.29 11.29
CA ILE A 261 -13.24 -17.10 10.30
C ILE A 261 -13.17 -15.61 9.95
N ARG A 262 -11.96 -15.08 9.85
CA ARG A 262 -11.75 -13.70 9.39
C ARG A 262 -10.87 -13.69 8.14
N LEU A 263 -11.26 -12.91 7.14
CA LEU A 263 -10.50 -12.64 5.92
C LEU A 263 -10.22 -11.15 5.82
N SER A 264 -8.99 -10.78 5.49
CA SER A 264 -8.63 -9.41 5.11
C SER A 264 -7.72 -9.41 3.88
N CYS A 265 -7.73 -8.30 3.13
CA CYS A 265 -6.78 -8.07 2.03
C CYS A 265 -5.78 -6.96 2.35
N CYS A 266 -5.89 -6.28 3.50
CA CYS A 266 -5.00 -5.18 3.87
C CYS A 266 -4.43 -5.26 5.29
N ILE A 267 -4.57 -6.39 5.97
CA ILE A 267 -3.79 -6.71 7.18
C ILE A 267 -2.56 -7.51 6.76
N GLU A 268 -1.42 -7.01 7.12
CA GLU A 268 -0.09 -7.49 6.78
C GLU A 268 0.75 -7.72 8.05
N GLU A 269 2.04 -7.97 7.92
CA GLU A 269 2.92 -8.36 9.04
C GLU A 269 2.93 -7.35 10.20
N ASN A 270 2.95 -6.03 9.93
CA ASN A 270 2.86 -5.03 11.00
C ASN A 270 1.51 -5.08 11.71
N GLY A 271 0.44 -5.32 10.94
CA GLY A 271 -0.91 -5.52 11.47
C GLY A 271 -0.98 -6.72 12.41
N LEU A 272 -0.35 -7.86 12.04
CA LEU A 272 -0.29 -9.04 12.92
C LEU A 272 0.46 -8.73 14.23
N LEU A 273 1.66 -8.14 14.12
CA LEU A 273 2.46 -7.74 15.28
C LEU A 273 1.66 -6.84 16.21
N ALA A 274 1.01 -5.83 15.65
CA ALA A 274 0.20 -4.87 16.41
C ALA A 274 -1.06 -5.50 17.01
N CYS A 275 -1.70 -6.47 16.35
CA CYS A 275 -2.85 -7.21 16.91
C CYS A 275 -2.44 -8.07 18.10
N GLY A 276 -1.27 -8.72 18.04
CA GLY A 276 -0.80 -9.71 19.01
C GLY A 276 -1.43 -11.09 18.80
N ASP A 277 -0.67 -12.13 19.07
CA ASP A 277 -0.95 -13.54 18.79
C ASP A 277 -2.30 -14.04 19.30
N ARG A 278 -2.68 -13.60 20.52
CA ARG A 278 -3.92 -14.01 21.20
C ARG A 278 -5.20 -13.63 20.48
N ASN A 279 -5.12 -12.70 19.50
CA ASN A 279 -6.28 -12.15 18.82
C ASN A 279 -6.41 -12.64 17.36
N LEU A 280 -5.55 -13.59 16.93
CA LEU A 280 -5.38 -13.92 15.52
C LEU A 280 -5.75 -15.35 15.11
N LYS A 281 -6.40 -16.12 16.00
CA LYS A 281 -6.89 -17.44 15.62
C LYS A 281 -7.90 -17.34 14.47
N ARG A 282 -7.84 -18.30 13.53
CA ARG A 282 -8.71 -18.37 12.34
C ARG A 282 -8.71 -17.07 11.50
N PHE A 283 -7.59 -16.35 11.50
CA PHE A 283 -7.37 -15.17 10.69
C PHE A 283 -6.63 -15.53 9.40
N PHE A 284 -7.15 -15.05 8.26
CA PHE A 284 -6.61 -15.26 6.92
C PHE A 284 -6.37 -13.91 6.24
N SER A 285 -5.30 -13.85 5.45
CA SER A 285 -5.01 -12.70 4.59
C SER A 285 -4.80 -13.14 3.17
N SER A 286 -5.25 -12.32 2.21
CA SER A 286 -5.04 -12.53 0.78
C SER A 286 -4.26 -11.36 0.22
N ALA A 287 -3.05 -11.62 -0.28
CA ALA A 287 -2.16 -10.59 -0.80
C ALA A 287 -1.20 -11.16 -1.86
N SER A 288 -0.60 -10.26 -2.64
CA SER A 288 0.40 -10.62 -3.64
C SER A 288 1.79 -10.89 -3.06
N TYR A 289 2.02 -10.53 -1.81
CA TYR A 289 3.30 -10.67 -1.14
C TYR A 289 3.11 -10.97 0.34
N PHE A 290 3.95 -11.84 0.87
CA PHE A 290 4.18 -12.09 2.29
C PHE A 290 5.69 -12.22 2.53
N GLY A 291 6.19 -11.64 3.62
CA GLY A 291 7.60 -11.74 3.98
C GLY A 291 8.09 -13.19 4.16
N SER A 292 7.19 -14.13 4.45
CA SER A 292 7.46 -15.57 4.59
C SER A 292 7.58 -16.33 3.27
N LEU A 293 7.30 -15.72 2.11
CA LEU A 293 7.48 -16.37 0.79
C LEU A 293 8.94 -16.82 0.59
N ARG A 294 9.10 -18.03 0.06
CA ARG A 294 10.42 -18.65 -0.21
C ARG A 294 10.76 -18.66 -1.71
N THR A 295 10.38 -17.59 -2.42
CA THR A 295 10.77 -17.41 -3.81
C THR A 295 12.17 -16.83 -3.89
N GLU A 296 12.90 -17.13 -4.97
CA GLU A 296 14.24 -16.58 -5.22
C GLU A 296 14.21 -15.03 -5.21
N GLY A 297 13.23 -14.42 -5.87
CA GLY A 297 13.05 -12.96 -5.87
C GLY A 297 12.86 -12.38 -4.48
N ASN A 298 12.07 -13.04 -3.59
CA ASN A 298 11.90 -12.56 -2.23
C ASN A 298 13.17 -12.77 -1.38
N CYS A 299 13.91 -13.84 -1.58
CA CYS A 299 15.19 -14.04 -0.88
C CYS A 299 16.19 -12.94 -1.23
N ALA A 300 16.38 -12.63 -2.51
CA ALA A 300 17.25 -11.56 -2.98
C ALA A 300 16.81 -10.18 -2.48
N PHE A 301 15.50 -9.89 -2.53
CA PHE A 301 14.93 -8.65 -2.00
C PHE A 301 15.20 -8.47 -0.50
N LYS A 302 14.99 -9.54 0.29
CA LYS A 302 15.26 -9.52 1.74
C LYS A 302 16.74 -9.32 2.04
N GLU A 303 17.63 -9.97 1.29
CA GLU A 303 19.08 -9.79 1.43
C GLU A 303 19.47 -8.34 1.19
N SER A 304 19.00 -7.74 0.09
CA SER A 304 19.26 -6.34 -0.22
C SER A 304 18.66 -5.39 0.84
N TYR A 305 17.42 -5.65 1.26
CA TYR A 305 16.72 -4.82 2.23
C TYR A 305 17.40 -4.81 3.60
N TYR A 306 17.68 -5.99 4.16
CA TYR A 306 18.36 -6.11 5.44
C TYR A 306 19.86 -5.74 5.34
N GLY A 307 20.48 -5.93 4.17
CA GLY A 307 21.83 -5.46 3.90
C GLY A 307 21.95 -3.93 3.96
N LEU A 308 20.92 -3.21 3.48
CA LEU A 308 20.90 -1.75 3.52
C LEU A 308 20.52 -1.19 4.90
N HIS A 309 19.50 -1.75 5.53
CA HIS A 309 18.89 -1.16 6.74
C HIS A 309 19.37 -1.80 8.06
N GLY A 310 20.03 -2.96 8.00
CA GLY A 310 20.56 -3.67 9.16
C GLY A 310 19.49 -4.01 10.19
N ASP A 311 19.88 -3.94 11.47
CA ASP A 311 18.99 -4.27 12.60
C ASP A 311 17.85 -3.27 12.82
N LYS A 312 17.92 -2.09 12.19
CA LYS A 312 16.88 -1.05 12.23
C LYS A 312 15.82 -1.23 11.14
N ALA A 313 15.95 -2.26 10.30
CA ALA A 313 15.03 -2.51 9.19
C ALA A 313 13.60 -2.69 9.69
N PRO A 314 12.63 -1.88 9.24
CA PRO A 314 11.22 -2.12 9.50
C PRO A 314 10.77 -3.47 8.94
N VAL A 315 9.71 -4.03 9.53
CA VAL A 315 9.16 -5.32 9.10
C VAL A 315 8.68 -5.22 7.64
N LEU A 316 9.18 -6.13 6.80
CA LEU A 316 8.75 -6.25 5.41
C LEU A 316 7.30 -6.73 5.34
N ASN A 317 6.54 -6.06 4.51
CA ASN A 317 5.13 -6.36 4.26
C ASN A 317 4.74 -6.01 2.82
N VAL A 318 3.53 -6.41 2.40
CA VAL A 318 3.04 -6.19 1.03
C VAL A 318 2.97 -4.71 0.65
N ILE A 319 2.70 -3.82 1.60
CA ILE A 319 2.53 -2.39 1.32
C ILE A 319 3.90 -1.73 1.05
N GLY A 320 4.89 -2.01 1.89
CA GLY A 320 6.27 -1.58 1.66
C GLY A 320 6.84 -2.17 0.38
N GLN A 321 6.66 -3.46 0.16
CA GLN A 321 7.11 -4.12 -1.05
C GLN A 321 6.44 -3.55 -2.32
N SER A 322 5.15 -3.18 -2.26
CA SER A 322 4.48 -2.50 -3.38
C SER A 322 5.06 -1.11 -3.64
N THR A 323 5.52 -0.41 -2.59
CA THR A 323 6.20 0.89 -2.75
C THR A 323 7.55 0.72 -3.45
N TYR A 324 8.32 -0.30 -3.10
CA TYR A 324 9.54 -0.68 -3.83
C TYR A 324 9.26 -0.92 -5.32
N GLU A 325 8.26 -1.75 -5.63
CA GLU A 325 7.82 -2.02 -7.01
C GLU A 325 7.43 -0.72 -7.75
N GLY A 326 6.77 0.21 -7.06
CA GLY A 326 6.34 1.47 -7.66
C GLY A 326 7.47 2.36 -8.11
N VAL A 327 8.57 2.41 -7.35
CA VAL A 327 9.75 3.19 -7.72
C VAL A 327 10.47 2.55 -8.92
N HIS A 328 10.61 1.22 -8.93
CA HIS A 328 11.16 0.49 -10.10
C HIS A 328 10.27 0.59 -11.33
N TYR A 329 8.94 0.52 -11.15
CA TYR A 329 7.98 0.74 -12.23
C TYR A 329 8.14 2.13 -12.85
N LEU A 330 8.29 3.18 -12.02
CA LEU A 330 8.54 4.53 -12.50
C LEU A 330 9.83 4.61 -13.31
N SER A 331 10.91 4.02 -12.83
CA SER A 331 12.19 3.99 -13.57
C SER A 331 12.00 3.33 -14.93
N ALA A 332 11.39 2.16 -14.99
CA ALA A 332 11.14 1.46 -16.24
C ALA A 332 10.21 2.23 -17.20
N LEU A 333 9.21 2.92 -16.65
CA LEU A 333 8.31 3.79 -17.41
C LEU A 333 9.06 4.94 -18.08
N MET A 334 10.01 5.53 -17.37
CA MET A 334 10.79 6.68 -17.87
C MET A 334 11.92 6.27 -18.82
N ASP A 335 12.41 5.02 -18.72
CA ASP A 335 13.44 4.45 -19.61
C ASP A 335 12.84 3.94 -20.94
N ASP A 336 11.50 3.77 -21.00
CA ASP A 336 10.82 3.32 -22.23
C ASP A 336 10.80 4.43 -23.28
N LYS A 337 11.63 4.25 -24.30
CA LYS A 337 11.74 5.17 -25.45
C LYS A 337 10.60 5.04 -26.46
N SER A 338 9.69 4.09 -26.28
CA SER A 338 8.65 3.75 -27.26
C SER A 338 7.40 4.61 -27.21
N GLY A 339 7.22 5.39 -26.14
CA GLY A 339 6.00 6.17 -25.97
C GLY A 339 6.06 7.33 -24.97
N ASP A 340 5.19 8.30 -25.19
CA ASP A 340 4.93 9.35 -24.20
C ASP A 340 4.05 8.79 -23.10
N TRP A 341 4.55 8.70 -21.86
CA TRP A 341 3.82 8.23 -20.72
C TRP A 341 2.48 8.97 -20.50
N ARG A 342 2.35 10.20 -21.02
CA ARG A 342 1.10 10.99 -20.93
C ARG A 342 -0.08 10.34 -21.64
N GLY A 343 0.18 9.57 -22.69
CA GLY A 343 -0.83 8.80 -23.42
C GLY A 343 -1.12 7.42 -22.84
N LEU A 344 -0.50 7.05 -21.72
CA LEU A 344 -0.53 5.72 -21.13
C LEU A 344 -1.21 5.72 -19.75
N ASN A 345 -1.67 4.57 -19.33
CA ASN A 345 -2.06 4.24 -17.97
C ASN A 345 -1.71 2.77 -17.67
N ALA A 346 -1.98 2.28 -16.47
CA ALA A 346 -1.65 0.90 -16.09
C ALA A 346 -2.33 -0.17 -16.96
N GLN A 347 -3.41 0.15 -17.67
CA GLN A 347 -4.16 -0.77 -18.53
C GLN A 347 -3.70 -0.70 -20.00
N SER A 348 -2.88 0.26 -20.38
CA SER A 348 -2.44 0.48 -21.76
C SER A 348 -1.56 -0.63 -22.35
N GLY A 349 -1.28 -1.68 -21.57
CA GLY A 349 -0.50 -2.84 -22.02
C GLY A 349 0.97 -2.53 -22.33
N ALA A 350 1.45 -1.37 -21.93
CA ALA A 350 2.85 -0.99 -22.07
C ALA A 350 3.73 -2.00 -21.33
N ALA A 351 4.51 -2.74 -22.09
CA ALA A 351 5.37 -3.81 -21.60
C ALA A 351 6.63 -3.24 -20.96
N PHE A 352 6.51 -2.54 -19.84
CA PHE A 352 7.70 -2.11 -19.09
C PHE A 352 8.41 -3.32 -18.52
N ARG A 353 9.69 -3.39 -18.76
CA ARG A 353 10.55 -4.47 -18.27
C ARG A 353 11.27 -3.99 -17.03
N TYR A 354 10.82 -4.42 -15.88
CA TYR A 354 11.57 -4.29 -14.63
C TYR A 354 11.57 -5.60 -13.87
N GLN A 355 12.57 -5.81 -13.03
CA GLN A 355 12.65 -7.00 -12.20
C GLN A 355 11.70 -6.85 -11.03
N SER A 356 10.61 -7.61 -11.04
CA SER A 356 9.63 -7.62 -9.97
C SER A 356 9.94 -8.72 -8.97
N VAL A 357 9.85 -8.42 -7.68
CA VAL A 357 9.94 -9.41 -6.58
C VAL A 357 8.72 -10.32 -6.55
N LYS A 358 7.55 -9.79 -6.93
CA LYS A 358 6.27 -10.52 -6.92
C LYS A 358 6.09 -11.42 -8.14
N ARG A 359 6.65 -11.04 -9.27
CA ARG A 359 6.39 -11.67 -10.57
C ARG A 359 7.62 -12.43 -11.03
N ALA A 360 7.44 -13.66 -11.51
CA ALA A 360 8.53 -14.38 -12.14
C ALA A 360 9.07 -13.56 -13.33
N PHE A 361 10.38 -13.40 -13.39
CA PHE A 361 11.04 -12.72 -14.50
C PHE A 361 10.67 -13.39 -15.81
N SER A 362 10.05 -12.66 -16.72
CA SER A 362 9.83 -13.10 -18.09
C SER A 362 10.23 -12.00 -19.06
N PRO A 363 11.31 -12.16 -19.83
CA PRO A 363 11.75 -11.16 -20.80
C PRO A 363 10.76 -10.96 -21.97
N LYS A 364 9.74 -11.81 -22.08
CA LYS A 364 8.77 -11.84 -23.20
C LYS A 364 7.34 -11.50 -22.83
N ARG A 365 7.02 -11.26 -21.55
CA ARG A 365 5.65 -10.92 -21.14
C ARG A 365 5.60 -9.51 -20.58
N PRO A 366 4.52 -8.75 -20.93
CA PRO A 366 4.19 -7.52 -20.21
C PRO A 366 4.12 -7.83 -18.72
N VAL A 367 4.21 -6.79 -17.88
CA VAL A 367 4.01 -6.91 -16.43
C VAL A 367 2.67 -7.59 -16.19
N GLY A 368 2.68 -8.91 -16.07
CA GLY A 368 1.50 -9.72 -15.81
C GLY A 368 0.93 -9.41 -14.43
N ARG A 369 -0.29 -9.85 -14.16
CA ARG A 369 -0.87 -9.78 -12.81
C ARG A 369 0.07 -10.44 -11.80
N ALA A 370 0.20 -9.82 -10.63
CA ALA A 370 0.95 -10.43 -9.54
C ALA A 370 0.25 -11.73 -9.10
N PRO A 371 0.99 -12.78 -8.70
CA PRO A 371 0.39 -13.94 -8.06
C PRO A 371 -0.28 -13.51 -6.76
N ILE A 372 -1.42 -14.10 -6.44
CA ILE A 372 -2.10 -13.88 -5.17
C ILE A 372 -1.95 -15.13 -4.31
N TYR A 373 -1.68 -14.92 -3.05
CA TYR A 373 -1.51 -15.98 -2.06
C TYR A 373 -2.57 -15.85 -0.98
N LEU A 374 -3.05 -16.97 -0.47
CA LEU A 374 -3.82 -17.06 0.76
C LEU A 374 -2.87 -17.49 1.87
N ALA A 375 -2.81 -16.72 2.93
CA ALA A 375 -2.04 -17.03 4.13
C ALA A 375 -2.92 -17.07 5.36
N ARG A 376 -2.50 -17.82 6.38
CA ARG A 376 -3.12 -17.89 7.71
C ARG A 376 -2.18 -17.25 8.72
N ALA A 377 -2.72 -16.55 9.69
CA ALA A 377 -1.95 -16.13 10.84
C ALA A 377 -1.55 -17.35 11.69
N ASP A 378 -0.26 -17.46 11.96
CA ASP A 378 0.35 -18.40 12.89
C ASP A 378 1.16 -17.59 13.92
N GLY A 379 0.55 -17.35 15.07
CA GLY A 379 1.03 -16.35 15.99
C GLY A 379 1.03 -14.96 15.34
N ILE A 380 2.18 -14.31 15.36
CA ILE A 380 2.40 -12.98 14.78
C ILE A 380 3.02 -13.02 13.37
N MET A 381 3.06 -14.19 12.73
CA MET A 381 3.57 -14.37 11.37
C MET A 381 2.49 -14.91 10.44
N PHE A 382 2.71 -14.79 9.14
CA PHE A 382 1.89 -15.44 8.13
C PHE A 382 2.53 -16.75 7.67
N GLU A 383 1.73 -17.82 7.72
CA GLU A 383 1.97 -19.07 7.00
C GLU A 383 1.24 -19.01 5.66
N VAL A 384 2.00 -18.98 4.57
CA VAL A 384 1.41 -19.03 3.22
C VAL A 384 0.87 -20.42 2.96
N ILE A 385 -0.43 -20.55 2.76
CA ILE A 385 -1.12 -21.82 2.54
C ILE A 385 -0.97 -22.25 1.09
N LYS A 386 -1.26 -21.32 0.15
CA LYS A 386 -1.20 -21.58 -1.29
C LYS A 386 -1.29 -20.31 -2.11
N GLN A 387 -0.88 -20.40 -3.37
CA GLN A 387 -1.25 -19.45 -4.42
C GLN A 387 -2.70 -19.72 -4.87
N ILE A 388 -3.48 -18.68 -5.08
CA ILE A 388 -4.91 -18.76 -5.44
C ILE A 388 -5.21 -18.01 -6.74
#